data_d412fce13ec6a1b64e3204f8093f93c9
#
_entry.id   d412fce13ec6a1b64e3204f8093f93c9
#
_cell.length_a   1.000
_cell.length_b   1.000
_cell.length_c   1.000
_cell.angle_alpha   90.00
_cell.angle_beta   90.00
_cell.angle_gamma   90.00
#
_symmetry.space_group_name_H-M   'P 1'
#
loop_
_entity.id
_entity.type
_entity.pdbx_description
1 polymer ?
#
loop_
_entity_poly.entity_id
_entity_poly.type
_entity_poly.pdbx_seq_one_letter_code
_entity_poly.pdbx_strand_id
1 'polypeptide(L)'
;MKAVIAIAPEKFRDEELAEPVAALQKAGIAIEIASTRAGPCTGMLGAKVYAGVAFEDVDPKQFDGLIVVGGSGSQDFLWENSELVRLAIYFYETNRVVSAICLAPVVLARAGILKGKKATVYESQQSVFEMKKGRSLLQQEAVVKDGRIITANGPEAAKDFAAAVVAELAAGPGASRPVQKSSDDYIVM
;
A
#
# COMPACT_ATOMS: atom_id res chain seq x y z
N MET A 1 18.00 -4.06 1.11
CA MET A 1 16.63 -3.70 0.71
C MET A 1 16.08 -2.64 1.66
N LYS A 2 15.25 -1.75 1.17
CA LYS A 2 14.59 -0.70 1.96
C LYS A 2 13.12 -0.60 1.56
N ALA A 3 12.21 -0.47 2.52
CA ALA A 3 10.78 -0.28 2.27
C ALA A 3 10.29 1.06 2.85
N VAL A 4 9.34 1.71 2.19
CA VAL A 4 8.61 2.84 2.75
C VAL A 4 7.25 2.37 3.26
N ILE A 5 6.91 2.74 4.49
CA ILE A 5 5.62 2.46 5.11
C ILE A 5 4.86 3.77 5.22
N ALA A 6 3.75 3.86 4.51
CA ALA A 6 2.85 5.00 4.50
C ALA A 6 1.76 4.83 5.55
N ILE A 7 1.64 5.82 6.44
CA ILE A 7 0.63 5.86 7.49
C ILE A 7 -0.16 7.18 7.46
N ALA A 8 -1.38 7.15 7.93
CA ALA A 8 -2.11 8.39 8.25
C ALA A 8 -1.46 9.11 9.44
N PRO A 9 -1.51 10.45 9.52
CA PRO A 9 -0.96 11.19 10.66
C PRO A 9 -1.72 10.90 11.96
N GLU A 10 -2.98 10.49 11.82
CA GLU A 10 -3.86 10.14 12.93
C GLU A 10 -4.67 8.90 12.59
N LYS A 11 -5.01 8.11 13.61
CA LYS A 11 -5.91 6.95 13.51
C LYS A 11 -5.46 5.88 12.50
N PHE A 12 -4.15 5.72 12.29
CA PHE A 12 -3.67 4.50 11.65
C PHE A 12 -3.91 3.30 12.57
N ARG A 13 -4.04 2.10 12.02
CA ARG A 13 -4.25 0.90 12.82
C ARG A 13 -2.91 0.39 13.34
N ASP A 14 -2.78 0.31 14.65
CA ASP A 14 -1.51 0.07 15.35
C ASP A 14 -0.88 -1.27 14.98
N GLU A 15 -1.68 -2.37 14.96
CA GLU A 15 -1.17 -3.70 14.62
C GLU A 15 -0.75 -3.81 13.16
N GLU A 16 -1.42 -3.09 12.27
CA GLU A 16 -1.12 -3.09 10.84
C GLU A 16 0.18 -2.36 10.51
N LEU A 17 0.67 -1.54 11.42
CA LEU A 17 2.01 -0.96 11.39
C LEU A 17 3.02 -1.85 12.12
N ALA A 18 2.69 -2.29 13.34
CA ALA A 18 3.63 -3.00 14.20
C ALA A 18 4.09 -4.34 13.61
N GLU A 19 3.18 -5.13 13.05
CA GLU A 19 3.51 -6.44 12.47
C GLU A 19 4.44 -6.34 11.25
N PRO A 20 4.17 -5.47 10.22
CA PRO A 20 5.12 -5.26 9.14
C PRO A 20 6.47 -4.71 9.61
N VAL A 21 6.49 -3.75 10.54
CA VAL A 21 7.73 -3.21 11.08
C VAL A 21 8.58 -4.32 11.70
N ALA A 22 7.98 -5.14 12.59
CA ALA A 22 8.70 -6.23 13.25
C ALA A 22 9.22 -7.28 12.25
N ALA A 23 8.38 -7.66 11.26
CA ALA A 23 8.76 -8.65 10.25
C ALA A 23 9.89 -8.16 9.34
N LEU A 24 9.83 -6.90 8.88
CA LEU A 24 10.85 -6.29 8.03
C LEU A 24 12.18 -6.14 8.77
N GLN A 25 12.14 -5.67 10.01
CA GLN A 25 13.34 -5.56 10.87
C GLN A 25 13.99 -6.93 11.10
N LYS A 26 13.18 -7.95 11.40
CA LYS A 26 13.68 -9.33 11.55
C LYS A 26 14.34 -9.86 10.27
N ALA A 27 13.85 -9.45 9.11
CA ALA A 27 14.41 -9.80 7.81
C ALA A 27 15.61 -8.92 7.38
N GLY A 28 16.05 -7.98 8.19
CA GLY A 28 17.15 -7.05 7.88
C GLY A 28 16.80 -6.05 6.77
N ILE A 29 15.51 -5.76 6.57
CA ILE A 29 15.03 -4.79 5.58
C ILE A 29 14.90 -3.42 6.28
N ALA A 30 15.60 -2.41 5.76
CA ALA A 30 15.52 -1.05 6.27
C ALA A 30 14.13 -0.44 6.02
N ILE A 31 13.68 0.40 6.94
CA ILE A 31 12.33 0.98 6.92
C ILE A 31 12.43 2.51 7.01
N GLU A 32 11.59 3.18 6.23
CA GLU A 32 11.27 4.60 6.39
C GLU A 32 9.77 4.73 6.60
N ILE A 33 9.34 5.46 7.63
CA ILE A 33 7.92 5.75 7.86
C ILE A 33 7.64 7.13 7.27
N ALA A 34 6.65 7.17 6.37
CA ALA A 34 6.17 8.37 5.71
C ALA A 34 4.71 8.65 6.05
N SER A 35 4.34 9.93 6.06
CA SER A 35 2.96 10.38 6.27
C SER A 35 2.65 11.60 5.40
N THR A 36 1.48 12.21 5.58
CA THR A 36 1.11 13.47 4.88
C THR A 36 2.05 14.63 5.22
N ARG A 37 2.75 14.54 6.34
CA ARG A 37 3.82 15.45 6.79
C ARG A 37 4.78 14.68 7.66
N ALA A 38 6.03 15.09 7.71
CA ALA A 38 6.98 14.61 8.71
C ALA A 38 6.54 15.06 10.12
N GLY A 39 6.74 14.21 11.12
CA GLY A 39 6.36 14.53 12.49
C GLY A 39 5.63 13.41 13.23
N PRO A 40 5.07 13.73 14.42
CA PRO A 40 4.39 12.75 15.24
C PRO A 40 3.06 12.31 14.61
N CYS A 41 2.84 10.99 14.64
CA CYS A 41 1.60 10.34 14.21
C CYS A 41 1.03 9.53 15.37
N THR A 42 -0.30 9.41 15.42
CA THR A 42 -1.00 8.70 16.51
C THR A 42 -1.93 7.63 15.95
N GLY A 43 -1.76 6.40 16.42
CA GLY A 43 -2.60 5.26 16.07
C GLY A 43 -3.96 5.25 16.77
N MET A 44 -4.87 4.41 16.30
CA MET A 44 -6.22 4.25 16.86
C MET A 44 -6.20 3.73 18.30
N LEU A 45 -5.23 2.88 18.65
CA LEU A 45 -5.07 2.27 19.97
C LEU A 45 -4.04 3.02 20.83
N GLY A 46 -3.55 4.17 20.35
CA GLY A 46 -2.69 5.07 21.11
C GLY A 46 -1.20 4.93 20.82
N ALA A 47 -0.78 4.11 19.87
CA ALA A 47 0.63 4.09 19.45
C ALA A 47 1.07 5.48 18.98
N LYS A 48 2.28 5.88 19.39
CA LYS A 48 2.90 7.12 18.93
C LYS A 48 4.12 6.78 18.09
N VAL A 49 4.15 7.26 16.86
CA VAL A 49 5.20 7.01 15.90
C VAL A 49 5.62 8.32 15.27
N TYR A 50 6.87 8.43 14.87
CA TYR A 50 7.39 9.60 14.15
C TYR A 50 7.55 9.24 12.67
N ALA A 51 6.85 9.93 11.78
CA ALA A 51 7.09 9.85 10.35
C ALA A 51 8.33 10.70 10.02
N GLY A 52 9.34 10.03 9.47
CA GLY A 52 10.62 10.70 9.14
C GLY A 52 10.53 11.62 7.93
N VAL A 53 9.54 11.43 7.07
CA VAL A 53 9.43 12.11 5.78
C VAL A 53 7.96 12.33 5.40
N ALA A 54 7.67 13.44 4.70
CA ALA A 54 6.37 13.65 4.05
C ALA A 54 6.29 12.86 2.73
N PHE A 55 5.08 12.48 2.28
CA PHE A 55 4.93 11.73 1.02
C PHE A 55 5.54 12.46 -0.17
N GLU A 56 5.44 13.79 -0.22
CA GLU A 56 5.98 14.63 -1.29
C GLU A 56 7.51 14.58 -1.38
N ASP A 57 8.18 14.36 -0.25
CA ASP A 57 9.65 14.32 -0.13
C ASP A 57 10.23 12.91 -0.32
N VAL A 58 9.40 11.88 -0.43
CA VAL A 58 9.86 10.51 -0.67
C VAL A 58 10.46 10.40 -2.07
N ASP A 59 11.77 10.11 -2.17
CA ASP A 59 12.37 9.64 -3.42
C ASP A 59 12.12 8.13 -3.59
N PRO A 60 11.16 7.72 -4.44
CA PRO A 60 10.78 6.32 -4.54
C PRO A 60 11.88 5.43 -5.12
N LYS A 61 12.93 6.01 -5.74
CA LYS A 61 14.06 5.24 -6.30
C LYS A 61 14.86 4.53 -5.21
N GLN A 62 14.83 5.04 -3.98
CA GLN A 62 15.58 4.52 -2.85
C GLN A 62 14.94 3.28 -2.19
N PHE A 63 13.73 2.88 -2.61
CA PHE A 63 12.95 1.85 -1.93
C PHE A 63 12.58 0.70 -2.87
N ASP A 64 12.52 -0.51 -2.33
CA ASP A 64 12.17 -1.74 -3.04
C ASP A 64 10.67 -2.06 -2.95
N GLY A 65 9.94 -1.40 -2.04
CA GLY A 65 8.50 -1.59 -1.87
C GLY A 65 7.81 -0.49 -1.07
N LEU A 66 6.50 -0.37 -1.31
CA LEU A 66 5.57 0.49 -0.60
C LEU A 66 4.58 -0.37 0.18
N ILE A 67 4.37 -0.02 1.45
CA ILE A 67 3.40 -0.63 2.34
C ILE A 67 2.46 0.47 2.82
N VAL A 68 1.15 0.36 2.56
CA VAL A 68 0.16 1.34 3.02
C VAL A 68 -0.66 0.73 4.14
N VAL A 69 -0.55 1.34 5.31
CA VAL A 69 -1.25 0.93 6.54
C VAL A 69 -2.66 1.51 6.56
N GLY A 70 -3.61 0.73 7.04
CA GLY A 70 -5.00 1.14 7.15
C GLY A 70 -5.34 1.86 8.45
N GLY A 71 -6.52 1.58 8.96
CA GLY A 71 -7.15 2.32 10.05
C GLY A 71 -8.14 3.37 9.53
N SER A 72 -8.96 3.95 10.42
CA SER A 72 -9.97 4.93 10.02
C SER A 72 -9.37 6.22 9.44
N GLY A 73 -8.17 6.59 9.87
CA GLY A 73 -7.43 7.72 9.29
C GLY A 73 -7.03 7.53 7.83
N SER A 74 -7.00 6.29 7.31
CA SER A 74 -6.74 6.02 5.90
C SER A 74 -7.77 6.68 4.99
N GLN A 75 -9.04 6.66 5.38
CA GLN A 75 -10.12 7.30 4.64
C GLN A 75 -9.97 8.82 4.61
N ASP A 76 -9.63 9.42 5.75
CA ASP A 76 -9.58 10.86 5.92
C ASP A 76 -8.32 11.50 5.28
N PHE A 77 -7.19 10.77 5.28
CA PHE A 77 -5.88 11.35 4.94
C PHE A 77 -5.18 10.69 3.74
N LEU A 78 -5.52 9.43 3.40
CA LEU A 78 -4.77 8.67 2.40
C LEU A 78 -5.51 8.46 1.08
N TRP A 79 -6.82 8.23 1.11
CA TRP A 79 -7.59 7.83 -0.07
C TRP A 79 -7.52 8.83 -1.23
N GLU A 80 -7.43 10.12 -0.92
CA GLU A 80 -7.37 11.21 -1.91
C GLU A 80 -6.00 11.90 -1.97
N ASN A 81 -4.99 11.35 -1.27
CA ASN A 81 -3.68 11.94 -1.25
C ASN A 81 -2.94 11.68 -2.57
N SER A 82 -2.77 12.74 -3.37
CA SER A 82 -2.15 12.68 -4.70
C SER A 82 -0.71 12.19 -4.67
N GLU A 83 0.05 12.57 -3.63
CA GLU A 83 1.46 12.17 -3.52
C GLU A 83 1.59 10.68 -3.19
N LEU A 84 0.73 10.15 -2.30
CA LEU A 84 0.70 8.72 -2.01
C LEU A 84 0.25 7.91 -3.25
N VAL A 85 -0.75 8.41 -3.99
CA VAL A 85 -1.19 7.79 -5.26
C VAL A 85 -0.04 7.79 -6.27
N ARG A 86 0.68 8.89 -6.42
CA ARG A 86 1.87 8.98 -7.29
C ARG A 86 2.95 7.97 -6.89
N LEU A 87 3.24 7.84 -5.61
CA LEU A 87 4.17 6.82 -5.10
C LEU A 87 3.71 5.41 -5.46
N ALA A 88 2.44 5.08 -5.20
CA ALA A 88 1.89 3.76 -5.50
C ALA A 88 2.01 3.42 -7.00
N ILE A 89 1.69 4.36 -7.89
CA ILE A 89 1.84 4.21 -9.34
C ILE A 89 3.31 3.94 -9.69
N TYR A 90 4.25 4.72 -9.16
CA TYR A 90 5.68 4.52 -9.44
C TYR A 90 6.16 3.11 -9.06
N PHE A 91 5.84 2.64 -7.85
CA PHE A 91 6.23 1.29 -7.40
C PHE A 91 5.61 0.20 -8.29
N TYR A 92 4.36 0.39 -8.70
CA TYR A 92 3.66 -0.53 -9.60
C TYR A 92 4.31 -0.58 -10.99
N GLU A 93 4.55 0.56 -11.61
CA GLU A 93 5.13 0.66 -12.96
C GLU A 93 6.56 0.16 -13.03
N THR A 94 7.34 0.39 -11.96
CA THR A 94 8.72 -0.12 -11.84
C THR A 94 8.81 -1.56 -11.36
N ASN A 95 7.67 -2.27 -11.30
CA ASN A 95 7.57 -3.67 -10.86
C ASN A 95 8.17 -3.94 -9.48
N ARG A 96 8.06 -2.97 -8.58
CA ARG A 96 8.39 -3.11 -7.16
C ARG A 96 7.18 -3.60 -6.37
N VAL A 97 7.40 -3.96 -5.11
CA VAL A 97 6.30 -4.40 -4.24
C VAL A 97 5.38 -3.22 -3.92
N VAL A 98 4.07 -3.42 -4.10
CA VAL A 98 3.03 -2.49 -3.68
C VAL A 98 2.05 -3.23 -2.79
N SER A 99 1.90 -2.79 -1.56
CA SER A 99 1.05 -3.49 -0.61
C SER A 99 0.19 -2.56 0.22
N ALA A 100 -0.99 -3.03 0.60
CA ALA A 100 -1.95 -2.25 1.38
C ALA A 100 -2.85 -3.16 2.22
N ILE A 101 -3.21 -2.71 3.42
CA ILE A 101 -4.02 -3.49 4.37
C ILE A 101 -5.25 -2.72 4.84
N CYS A 102 -6.32 -3.41 5.20
CA CYS A 102 -7.54 -2.89 5.80
C CYS A 102 -8.29 -1.93 4.86
N LEU A 103 -8.35 -0.64 5.17
CA LEU A 103 -8.97 0.40 4.33
C LEU A 103 -8.00 0.96 3.28
N ALA A 104 -6.70 0.70 3.40
CA ALA A 104 -5.69 1.24 2.50
C ALA A 104 -5.70 0.69 1.06
N PRO A 105 -6.18 -0.54 0.74
CA PRO A 105 -6.29 -0.99 -0.66
C PRO A 105 -7.11 -0.05 -1.56
N VAL A 106 -7.98 0.78 -0.99
CA VAL A 106 -8.71 1.82 -1.73
C VAL A 106 -7.76 2.82 -2.41
N VAL A 107 -6.62 3.14 -1.78
CA VAL A 107 -5.58 3.99 -2.40
C VAL A 107 -5.10 3.37 -3.72
N LEU A 108 -4.84 2.06 -3.71
CA LEU A 108 -4.38 1.33 -4.90
C LEU A 108 -5.48 1.22 -5.97
N ALA A 109 -6.74 1.07 -5.54
CA ALA A 109 -7.88 1.06 -6.46
C ALA A 109 -8.04 2.42 -7.16
N ARG A 110 -7.94 3.52 -6.41
CA ARG A 110 -8.00 4.90 -6.93
C ARG A 110 -6.81 5.24 -7.82
N ALA A 111 -5.65 4.68 -7.53
CA ALA A 111 -4.47 4.76 -8.39
C ALA A 111 -4.60 3.96 -9.71
N GLY A 112 -5.71 3.22 -9.91
CA GLY A 112 -5.92 2.39 -11.09
C GLY A 112 -5.12 1.08 -11.12
N ILE A 113 -4.31 0.83 -10.10
CA ILE A 113 -3.39 -0.33 -10.01
C ILE A 113 -4.17 -1.65 -9.92
N LEU A 114 -5.35 -1.62 -9.27
CA LEU A 114 -6.14 -2.83 -9.01
C LEU A 114 -7.12 -3.16 -10.15
N LYS A 115 -7.12 -2.44 -11.26
CA LYS A 115 -7.98 -2.74 -12.41
C LYS A 115 -7.70 -4.14 -12.96
N GLY A 116 -8.69 -5.04 -12.85
CA GLY A 116 -8.57 -6.43 -13.28
C GLY A 116 -7.63 -7.29 -12.43
N LYS A 117 -7.25 -6.81 -11.24
CA LYS A 117 -6.41 -7.52 -10.28
C LYS A 117 -7.22 -8.11 -9.16
N LYS A 118 -6.84 -9.30 -8.71
CA LYS A 118 -7.35 -9.90 -7.47
C LYS A 118 -6.89 -9.08 -6.29
N ALA A 119 -7.81 -8.73 -5.39
CA ALA A 119 -7.51 -7.94 -4.20
C ALA A 119 -8.55 -8.18 -3.11
N THR A 120 -8.17 -7.89 -1.88
CA THR A 120 -9.09 -7.85 -0.73
C THR A 120 -9.00 -6.50 -0.03
N VAL A 121 -9.97 -6.20 0.81
CA VAL A 121 -10.09 -4.94 1.56
C VAL A 121 -10.91 -5.20 2.82
N TYR A 122 -10.75 -4.37 3.85
CA TYR A 122 -11.67 -4.37 4.97
C TYR A 122 -13.10 -4.09 4.48
N GLU A 123 -14.04 -4.98 4.82
CA GLU A 123 -15.41 -4.94 4.33
C GLU A 123 -16.21 -3.82 5.02
N SER A 124 -16.35 -2.71 4.33
CA SER A 124 -17.29 -1.63 4.62
C SER A 124 -18.01 -1.26 3.33
N GLN A 125 -19.19 -0.69 3.44
CA GLN A 125 -19.95 -0.25 2.27
C GLN A 125 -19.11 0.64 1.35
N GLN A 126 -18.36 1.56 1.93
CA GLN A 126 -17.59 2.54 1.19
C GLN A 126 -16.33 1.94 0.56
N SER A 127 -15.56 1.13 1.31
CA SER A 127 -14.37 0.49 0.77
C SER A 127 -14.71 -0.46 -0.38
N VAL A 128 -15.75 -1.28 -0.22
CA VAL A 128 -16.23 -2.18 -1.28
C VAL A 128 -16.69 -1.40 -2.52
N PHE A 129 -17.39 -0.29 -2.32
CA PHE A 129 -17.79 0.59 -3.42
C PHE A 129 -16.59 1.13 -4.20
N GLU A 130 -15.59 1.69 -3.50
CA GLU A 130 -14.36 2.22 -4.11
C GLU A 130 -13.55 1.14 -4.84
N MET A 131 -13.42 -0.03 -4.25
CA MET A 131 -12.75 -1.17 -4.88
C MET A 131 -13.44 -1.61 -6.18
N LYS A 132 -14.78 -1.69 -6.17
CA LYS A 132 -15.58 -2.00 -7.38
C LYS A 132 -15.46 -0.91 -8.43
N LYS A 133 -15.50 0.37 -8.03
CA LYS A 133 -15.28 1.52 -8.91
C LYS A 133 -13.91 1.46 -9.59
N GLY A 134 -12.87 1.05 -8.84
CA GLY A 134 -11.52 0.78 -9.35
C GLY A 134 -11.41 -0.51 -10.18
N ARG A 135 -12.51 -1.24 -10.41
CA ARG A 135 -12.58 -2.49 -11.18
C ARG A 135 -11.69 -3.60 -10.63
N SER A 136 -11.52 -3.65 -9.30
CA SER A 136 -10.80 -4.74 -8.63
C SER A 136 -11.62 -6.03 -8.67
N LEU A 137 -10.95 -7.16 -8.76
CA LEU A 137 -11.55 -8.49 -8.61
C LEU A 137 -11.51 -8.89 -7.13
N LEU A 138 -12.52 -8.46 -6.36
CA LEU A 138 -12.58 -8.69 -4.92
C LEU A 138 -12.59 -10.16 -4.58
N GLN A 139 -11.78 -10.54 -3.61
CA GLN A 139 -11.62 -11.87 -3.05
C GLN A 139 -11.99 -11.86 -1.56
N GLN A 140 -12.34 -13.04 -1.02
CA GLN A 140 -12.73 -13.20 0.38
C GLN A 140 -11.55 -13.58 1.29
N GLU A 141 -10.41 -13.94 0.71
CA GLU A 141 -9.21 -14.33 1.45
C GLU A 141 -8.66 -13.17 2.28
N ALA A 142 -8.14 -13.49 3.45
CA ALA A 142 -7.57 -12.52 4.37
C ALA A 142 -6.36 -11.78 3.79
N VAL A 143 -5.55 -12.48 3.00
CA VAL A 143 -4.42 -11.92 2.25
C VAL A 143 -4.49 -12.39 0.81
N VAL A 144 -4.42 -11.45 -0.12
CA VAL A 144 -4.47 -11.71 -1.57
C VAL A 144 -3.22 -11.15 -2.23
N LYS A 145 -2.60 -11.98 -3.08
CA LYS A 145 -1.45 -11.61 -3.91
C LYS A 145 -1.81 -11.73 -5.39
N ASP A 146 -1.51 -10.68 -6.16
CA ASP A 146 -1.58 -10.68 -7.62
C ASP A 146 -0.32 -10.04 -8.20
N GLY A 147 0.60 -10.87 -8.65
CA GLY A 147 1.95 -10.44 -9.03
C GLY A 147 2.69 -9.88 -7.80
N ARG A 148 3.13 -8.62 -7.88
CA ARG A 148 3.81 -7.92 -6.78
C ARG A 148 2.89 -7.00 -5.97
N ILE A 149 1.59 -7.13 -6.18
CA ILE A 149 0.56 -6.45 -5.39
C ILE A 149 0.13 -7.39 -4.26
N ILE A 150 0.12 -6.91 -3.03
CA ILE A 150 -0.34 -7.67 -1.86
C ILE A 150 -1.38 -6.83 -1.13
N THR A 151 -2.56 -7.38 -0.92
CA THR A 151 -3.62 -6.73 -0.15
C THR A 151 -4.08 -7.62 1.01
N ALA A 152 -4.52 -7.02 2.10
CA ALA A 152 -5.08 -7.74 3.23
C ALA A 152 -6.32 -7.03 3.80
N ASN A 153 -7.21 -7.80 4.43
CA ASN A 153 -8.54 -7.32 4.79
C ASN A 153 -8.67 -6.69 6.18
N GLY A 154 -7.61 -6.68 7.00
CA GLY A 154 -7.67 -6.03 8.31
C GLY A 154 -6.63 -6.49 9.31
N PRO A 155 -6.73 -6.01 10.57
CA PRO A 155 -5.69 -6.18 11.57
C PRO A 155 -5.40 -7.64 11.93
N GLU A 156 -6.39 -8.52 11.89
CA GLU A 156 -6.18 -9.94 12.15
C GLU A 156 -5.31 -10.62 11.11
N ALA A 157 -5.28 -10.08 9.89
CA ALA A 157 -4.40 -10.54 8.81
C ALA A 157 -3.01 -9.87 8.81
N ALA A 158 -2.72 -8.94 9.73
CA ALA A 158 -1.51 -8.11 9.70
C ALA A 158 -0.22 -8.94 9.72
N LYS A 159 -0.17 -10.02 10.48
CA LYS A 159 0.97 -10.91 10.57
C LYS A 159 1.23 -11.66 9.26
N ASP A 160 0.19 -12.24 8.67
CA ASP A 160 0.29 -12.97 7.41
C ASP A 160 0.58 -12.03 6.23
N PHE A 161 -0.02 -10.84 6.27
CA PHE A 161 0.30 -9.75 5.34
C PHE A 161 1.78 -9.37 5.41
N ALA A 162 2.31 -9.14 6.62
CA ALA A 162 3.71 -8.81 6.83
C ALA A 162 4.65 -9.90 6.30
N ALA A 163 4.33 -11.18 6.55
CA ALA A 163 5.08 -12.31 6.05
C ALA A 163 5.09 -12.37 4.50
N ALA A 164 3.93 -12.13 3.87
CA ALA A 164 3.81 -12.09 2.41
C ALA A 164 4.62 -10.94 1.79
N VAL A 165 4.60 -9.77 2.43
CA VAL A 165 5.39 -8.59 1.98
C VAL A 165 6.89 -8.88 2.08
N VAL A 166 7.37 -9.43 3.20
CA VAL A 166 8.79 -9.80 3.38
C VAL A 166 9.23 -10.82 2.33
N ALA A 167 8.43 -11.87 2.11
CA ALA A 167 8.73 -12.90 1.12
C ALA A 167 8.83 -12.31 -0.31
N GLU A 168 7.94 -11.38 -0.66
CA GLU A 168 7.94 -10.76 -1.98
C GLU A 168 9.11 -9.78 -2.17
N LEU A 169 9.48 -9.03 -1.13
CA LEU A 169 10.69 -8.18 -1.15
C LEU A 169 11.94 -9.03 -1.32
N ALA A 170 12.06 -10.13 -0.57
CA ALA A 170 13.20 -11.04 -0.63
C ALA A 170 13.37 -11.75 -2.00
N ALA A 171 12.29 -11.92 -2.76
CA ALA A 171 12.34 -12.47 -4.11
C ALA A 171 13.05 -11.53 -5.12
N GLY A 172 13.35 -10.29 -4.72
CA GLY A 172 14.03 -9.30 -5.54
C GLY A 172 13.14 -8.66 -6.61
N PRO A 173 13.64 -7.68 -7.34
CA PRO A 173 12.89 -7.03 -8.42
C PRO A 173 12.63 -8.04 -9.53
N GLY A 174 11.37 -8.27 -9.85
CA GLY A 174 10.97 -9.04 -11.03
C GLY A 174 11.32 -8.27 -12.32
N ALA A 175 11.31 -8.97 -13.47
CA ALA A 175 11.46 -8.31 -14.75
C ALA A 175 10.43 -7.17 -14.90
N SER A 176 10.88 -6.02 -15.45
CA SER A 176 10.02 -4.86 -15.67
C SER A 176 8.77 -5.26 -16.44
N ARG A 177 7.59 -4.81 -16.02
CA ARG A 177 6.37 -5.02 -16.79
C ARG A 177 6.51 -4.31 -18.12
N PRO A 178 6.13 -4.94 -19.24
CA PRO A 178 6.00 -4.22 -20.48
C PRO A 178 4.95 -3.11 -20.28
N VAL A 179 5.32 -1.88 -20.66
CA VAL A 179 4.39 -0.76 -20.67
C VAL A 179 3.25 -1.13 -21.61
N GLN A 180 2.07 -1.45 -21.07
CA GLN A 180 0.87 -1.56 -21.88
C GLN A 180 0.52 -0.12 -22.33
N LYS A 181 0.88 0.21 -23.55
CA LYS A 181 0.32 1.39 -24.21
C LYS A 181 -1.20 1.18 -24.23
N SER A 182 -1.93 2.12 -23.65
CA SER A 182 -3.39 2.09 -23.71
C SER A 182 -3.80 2.13 -25.17
N SER A 183 -4.74 1.28 -25.55
CA SER A 183 -5.33 1.24 -26.89
C SER A 183 -6.16 2.49 -27.24
N ASP A 184 -6.13 3.51 -26.39
CA ASP A 184 -6.92 4.74 -26.56
C ASP A 184 -6.19 5.85 -27.33
N ASP A 185 -4.95 5.60 -27.81
CA ASP A 185 -4.18 6.57 -28.59
C ASP A 185 -4.46 6.50 -30.12
N TYR A 186 -5.45 5.75 -30.56
CA TYR A 186 -5.82 5.66 -31.97
C TYR A 186 -7.27 6.07 -32.23
N ILE A 187 -7.63 7.31 -31.92
CA ILE A 187 -8.74 8.00 -32.60
C ILE A 187 -8.34 9.47 -32.77
N VAL A 188 -7.55 9.73 -33.79
CA VAL A 188 -7.51 11.02 -34.46
C VAL A 188 -7.52 10.71 -35.96
N MET A 189 -8.67 10.75 -36.55
CA MET A 189 -8.92 11.21 -37.92
C MET A 189 -10.33 11.77 -37.99
#